data_6c24501284a99cf49ffb1951da3bc69b
#
_entry.id   6c24501284a99cf49ffb1951da3bc69b
#
_cell.length_a   1.000
_cell.length_b   1.000
_cell.length_c   1.000
_cell.angle_alpha   90.00
_cell.angle_beta   90.00
_cell.angle_gamma   90.00
#
_symmetry.space_group_name_H-M   'P 1'
#
loop_
_entity.id
_entity.type
_entity.pdbx_description
1 polymer ?
#
loop_
_entity_poly.entity_id
_entity_poly.type
_entity_poly.pdbx_seq_one_letter_code
_entity_poly.pdbx_strand_id
1 'polypeptide(L)'
;FIPNPVDSAIDNYKNFNQVKTLKYDIFVAISHGQNRGILKKGKSDEREKFINDVISDLPQFKFAQFGLNNFEPVWGSNYYHYLSKTKMALNISRGKYQNKYSSDRISSLIGNGLLVFINQKTNFQKILTNKDVVYYKNKKDLLKKIKFYNMNEKARVKIAKSGYNKYHKFMNNKIISK
;
A
#
# COMPACT_ATOMS: atom_id res chain seq x y z
N PHE A 1 15.79 -10.51 -10.54
CA PHE A 1 14.89 -9.81 -9.62
C PHE A 1 13.76 -10.75 -9.20
N ILE A 2 13.65 -11.04 -7.94
CA ILE A 2 12.58 -11.84 -7.34
C ILE A 2 11.77 -10.90 -6.46
N PRO A 3 10.49 -10.61 -6.79
CA PRO A 3 9.64 -9.81 -5.91
C PRO A 3 9.27 -10.61 -4.66
N ASN A 4 8.94 -9.94 -3.58
CA ASN A 4 8.35 -10.59 -2.41
C ASN A 4 7.05 -11.29 -2.83
N PRO A 5 6.91 -12.59 -2.58
CA PRO A 5 5.75 -13.35 -3.03
C PRO A 5 4.50 -13.02 -2.21
N VAL A 6 3.35 -13.24 -2.82
CA VAL A 6 2.07 -13.34 -2.12
C VAL A 6 1.86 -14.78 -1.67
N ASP A 7 1.27 -14.96 -0.50
CA ASP A 7 0.80 -16.25 -0.02
C ASP A 7 -0.71 -16.36 -0.15
N SER A 8 -1.18 -17.21 -1.05
CA SER A 8 -2.62 -17.39 -1.32
C SER A 8 -3.42 -17.92 -0.12
N ALA A 9 -2.75 -18.53 0.87
CA ALA A 9 -3.42 -18.99 2.09
C ALA A 9 -3.76 -17.83 3.04
N ILE A 10 -2.98 -16.73 2.97
CA ILE A 10 -3.11 -15.58 3.86
C ILE A 10 -3.65 -14.36 3.10
N ASP A 11 -3.10 -14.09 1.91
CA ASP A 11 -3.40 -12.92 1.09
C ASP A 11 -4.56 -13.21 0.13
N ASN A 12 -5.81 -13.22 0.62
CA ASN A 12 -6.96 -13.65 -0.18
C ASN A 12 -8.26 -12.89 0.08
N TYR A 13 -8.24 -11.75 0.75
CA TYR A 13 -9.46 -11.01 1.13
C TYR A 13 -10.25 -10.45 -0.04
N LYS A 14 -9.62 -10.20 -1.19
CA LYS A 14 -10.28 -9.67 -2.40
C LYS A 14 -11.13 -8.43 -2.10
N ASN A 15 -10.55 -7.42 -1.47
CA ASN A 15 -11.24 -6.21 -1.03
C ASN A 15 -12.05 -5.53 -2.13
N PHE A 16 -11.67 -5.70 -3.38
CA PHE A 16 -12.43 -5.21 -4.53
C PHE A 16 -13.83 -5.84 -4.67
N ASN A 17 -14.10 -6.99 -4.02
CA ASN A 17 -15.42 -7.62 -3.98
C ASN A 17 -16.25 -7.19 -2.76
N GLN A 18 -15.64 -6.55 -1.77
CA GLN A 18 -16.23 -6.28 -0.45
C GLN A 18 -16.55 -4.79 -0.23
N VAL A 19 -16.84 -4.07 -1.29
CA VAL A 19 -16.93 -2.60 -1.27
C VAL A 19 -17.84 -2.04 -0.20
N LYS A 20 -18.97 -2.70 0.08
CA LYS A 20 -19.96 -2.25 1.07
C LYS A 20 -19.51 -2.38 2.53
N THR A 21 -18.51 -3.23 2.81
CA THR A 21 -18.03 -3.52 4.17
C THR A 21 -16.74 -2.80 4.52
N LEU A 22 -16.13 -2.09 3.54
CA LEU A 22 -14.89 -1.38 3.73
C LEU A 22 -15.12 -0.11 4.58
N LYS A 23 -14.36 0.00 5.67
CA LYS A 23 -14.51 1.07 6.68
C LYS A 23 -13.53 2.21 6.50
N TYR A 24 -12.38 1.94 5.90
CA TYR A 24 -11.27 2.89 5.73
C TYR A 24 -11.03 3.16 4.24
N ASP A 25 -10.66 4.41 3.96
CA ASP A 25 -10.33 4.80 2.59
C ASP A 25 -8.88 4.43 2.25
N ILE A 26 -7.95 4.67 3.18
CA ILE A 26 -6.52 4.51 2.94
C ILE A 26 -5.83 3.77 4.10
N PHE A 27 -5.12 2.70 3.77
CA PHE A 27 -4.22 2.00 4.68
C PHE A 27 -2.79 2.53 4.53
N VAL A 28 -2.15 2.86 5.64
CA VAL A 28 -0.73 3.19 5.71
C VAL A 28 -0.11 2.64 6.98
N ALA A 29 0.89 1.80 6.83
CA ALA A 29 1.62 1.23 7.95
C ALA A 29 3.13 1.36 7.72
N ILE A 30 3.83 1.89 8.73
CA ILE A 30 5.29 1.91 8.78
C ILE A 30 5.76 1.26 10.07
N SER A 31 6.89 0.56 10.01
CA SER A 31 7.43 -0.17 11.17
C SER A 31 8.30 0.69 12.09
N HIS A 32 8.71 1.87 11.63
CA HIS A 32 9.67 2.73 12.31
C HIS A 32 9.23 4.19 12.18
N GLY A 33 8.26 4.59 12.97
CA GLY A 33 7.91 5.99 13.17
C GLY A 33 8.86 6.65 14.17
N GLN A 34 8.58 7.91 14.47
CA GLN A 34 9.39 8.77 15.32
C GLN A 34 9.77 8.16 16.69
N ASN A 35 8.95 7.28 17.24
CA ASN A 35 9.12 6.70 18.57
C ASN A 35 9.82 5.33 18.60
N ARG A 36 10.25 4.78 17.47
CA ARG A 36 10.95 3.49 17.45
C ARG A 36 12.40 3.61 17.07
N GLY A 37 13.16 4.03 17.99
CA GLY A 37 14.55 4.01 18.38
C GLY A 37 15.66 3.41 17.52
N ILE A 38 15.40 2.84 16.39
CA ILE A 38 16.44 2.31 15.49
C ILE A 38 16.72 3.30 14.36
N LEU A 39 16.01 4.41 14.31
CA LEU A 39 16.41 5.50 13.45
C LEU A 39 17.63 6.15 14.07
N LYS A 40 18.76 5.86 13.48
CA LYS A 40 20.07 6.36 13.86
C LYS A 40 19.97 7.82 14.38
N LYS A 41 20.23 8.00 15.67
CA LYS A 41 20.45 9.30 16.31
C LYS A 41 19.31 10.34 16.17
N GLY A 42 18.07 9.99 16.50
CA GLY A 42 17.00 10.96 16.65
C GLY A 42 16.51 11.64 15.35
N LYS A 43 16.86 11.09 14.19
CA LYS A 43 16.32 11.59 12.92
C LYS A 43 14.90 11.07 12.73
N SER A 44 13.95 11.97 12.49
CA SER A 44 12.58 11.61 12.11
C SER A 44 12.57 10.83 10.80
N ASP A 45 11.63 9.89 10.69
CA ASP A 45 11.41 9.16 9.44
C ASP A 45 10.76 10.11 8.42
N GLU A 46 11.45 10.38 7.30
CA GLU A 46 10.94 11.25 6.23
C GLU A 46 9.56 10.82 5.71
N ARG A 47 9.23 9.52 5.84
CA ARG A 47 7.92 9.00 5.45
C ARG A 47 6.81 9.56 6.34
N GLU A 48 7.06 9.72 7.63
CA GLU A 48 6.08 10.23 8.58
C GLU A 48 5.65 11.65 8.20
N LYS A 49 6.61 12.53 7.92
CA LYS A 49 6.32 13.88 7.42
C LYS A 49 5.47 13.86 6.16
N PHE A 50 5.88 13.05 5.16
CA PHE A 50 5.13 12.94 3.90
C PHE A 50 3.72 12.41 4.11
N ILE A 51 3.54 11.39 4.97
CA ILE A 51 2.23 10.81 5.28
C ILE A 51 1.36 11.83 5.99
N ASN A 52 1.90 12.58 6.96
CA ASN A 52 1.18 13.63 7.69
C ASN A 52 0.72 14.74 6.76
N ASP A 53 1.57 15.17 5.83
CA ASP A 53 1.18 16.13 4.80
C ASP A 53 0.03 15.61 3.93
N VAL A 54 0.01 14.31 3.60
CA VAL A 54 -1.09 13.70 2.83
C VAL A 54 -2.37 13.61 3.67
N ILE A 55 -2.28 13.23 4.94
CA ILE A 55 -3.43 13.15 5.85
C ILE A 55 -4.04 14.54 6.05
N SER A 56 -3.21 15.54 6.28
CA SER A 56 -3.62 16.93 6.48
C SER A 56 -4.35 17.52 5.26
N ASP A 57 -3.91 17.14 4.04
CA ASP A 57 -4.53 17.57 2.78
C ASP A 57 -5.82 16.78 2.43
N LEU A 58 -6.16 15.74 3.20
CA LEU A 58 -7.30 14.86 3.00
C LEU A 58 -8.11 14.62 4.28
N PRO A 59 -8.57 15.69 4.98
CA PRO A 59 -9.22 15.56 6.30
C PRO A 59 -10.55 14.78 6.25
N GLN A 60 -11.19 14.69 5.08
CA GLN A 60 -12.44 13.94 4.87
C GLN A 60 -12.23 12.43 4.67
N PHE A 61 -10.97 11.95 4.55
CA PHE A 61 -10.67 10.54 4.33
C PHE A 61 -10.41 9.82 5.65
N LYS A 62 -10.89 8.59 5.74
CA LYS A 62 -10.66 7.70 6.89
C LYS A 62 -9.38 6.89 6.68
N PHE A 63 -8.33 7.25 7.41
CA PHE A 63 -7.05 6.54 7.38
C PHE A 63 -7.00 5.43 8.42
N ALA A 64 -6.57 4.23 8.00
CA ALA A 64 -6.05 3.20 8.89
C ALA A 64 -4.52 3.39 8.95
N GLN A 65 -4.03 4.11 9.96
CA GLN A 65 -2.63 4.53 10.09
C GLN A 65 -1.94 3.85 11.27
N PHE A 66 -0.71 3.35 11.04
CA PHE A 66 0.04 2.61 12.06
C PHE A 66 1.53 2.90 11.99
N GLY A 67 2.17 2.96 13.16
CA GLY A 67 3.61 3.22 13.30
C GLY A 67 4.03 4.67 13.09
N LEU A 68 3.08 5.61 13.15
CA LEU A 68 3.29 7.06 13.05
C LEU A 68 2.27 7.78 13.95
N ASN A 69 2.53 9.04 14.29
CA ASN A 69 1.61 9.89 15.08
C ASN A 69 1.17 9.25 16.40
N ASN A 70 2.07 8.62 17.13
CA ASN A 70 1.81 7.88 18.37
C ASN A 70 0.90 6.64 18.22
N PHE A 71 0.49 6.27 17.00
CA PHE A 71 -0.14 5.00 16.77
C PHE A 71 0.93 3.89 16.73
N GLU A 72 0.70 2.84 17.51
CA GLU A 72 1.58 1.68 17.51
C GLU A 72 1.63 1.02 16.12
N PRO A 73 2.78 0.46 15.70
CA PRO A 73 2.82 -0.38 14.53
C PRO A 73 1.91 -1.60 14.68
N VAL A 74 1.37 -2.05 13.58
CA VAL A 74 0.45 -3.18 13.53
C VAL A 74 1.11 -4.36 12.84
N TRP A 75 0.91 -5.56 13.40
CA TRP A 75 1.50 -6.82 12.94
C TRP A 75 0.49 -7.97 12.98
N GLY A 76 0.82 -9.06 12.30
CA GLY A 76 0.07 -10.31 12.35
C GLY A 76 -1.41 -10.14 12.03
N SER A 77 -2.29 -10.77 12.81
CA SER A 77 -3.74 -10.74 12.62
C SER A 77 -4.34 -9.33 12.63
N ASN A 78 -3.83 -8.44 13.48
CA ASN A 78 -4.30 -7.06 13.52
C ASN A 78 -3.97 -6.29 12.24
N TYR A 79 -2.80 -6.52 11.63
CA TYR A 79 -2.45 -5.95 10.33
C TYR A 79 -3.50 -6.35 9.28
N TYR A 80 -3.78 -7.63 9.16
CA TYR A 80 -4.75 -8.16 8.21
C TYR A 80 -6.19 -7.74 8.52
N HIS A 81 -6.55 -7.58 9.80
CA HIS A 81 -7.86 -7.08 10.20
C HIS A 81 -8.16 -5.68 9.64
N TYR A 82 -7.20 -4.75 9.76
CA TYR A 82 -7.37 -3.40 9.21
C TYR A 82 -7.24 -3.37 7.69
N LEU A 83 -6.30 -4.14 7.15
CA LEU A 83 -6.10 -4.26 5.71
C LEU A 83 -7.37 -4.76 5.00
N SER A 84 -8.04 -5.80 5.55
CA SER A 84 -9.27 -6.36 4.96
C SER A 84 -10.46 -5.39 4.94
N LYS A 85 -10.40 -4.29 5.70
CA LYS A 85 -11.46 -3.26 5.78
C LYS A 85 -11.11 -1.98 5.05
N THR A 86 -10.09 -1.98 4.19
CA THR A 86 -9.58 -0.77 3.55
C THR A 86 -9.68 -0.83 2.03
N LYS A 87 -9.98 0.31 1.40
CA LYS A 87 -10.17 0.43 -0.05
C LYS A 87 -8.85 0.53 -0.82
N MET A 88 -7.95 1.39 -0.34
CA MET A 88 -6.71 1.80 -1.03
C MET A 88 -5.54 1.76 -0.07
N ALA A 89 -4.31 1.74 -0.56
CA ALA A 89 -3.13 1.75 0.29
C ALA A 89 -1.97 2.57 -0.28
N LEU A 90 -1.17 3.17 0.62
CA LEU A 90 0.08 3.82 0.26
C LEU A 90 1.25 2.86 0.47
N ASN A 91 1.96 2.53 -0.61
CA ASN A 91 3.24 1.83 -0.52
C ASN A 91 4.39 2.85 -0.57
N ILE A 92 4.93 3.20 0.59
CA ILE A 92 6.00 4.20 0.72
C ILE A 92 7.26 3.51 1.24
N SER A 93 8.31 3.51 0.42
CA SER A 93 9.61 2.96 0.77
C SER A 93 10.40 3.93 1.65
N ARG A 94 11.27 3.39 2.51
CA ARG A 94 12.20 4.16 3.33
C ARG A 94 13.40 4.62 2.52
N GLY A 95 13.86 5.85 2.74
CA GLY A 95 15.04 6.41 2.10
C GLY A 95 14.90 6.63 0.58
N LYS A 96 16.02 6.59 -0.12
CA LYS A 96 16.04 6.76 -1.59
C LYS A 96 15.31 5.61 -2.28
N TYR A 97 14.52 5.93 -3.31
CA TYR A 97 13.84 4.91 -4.10
C TYR A 97 14.87 4.02 -4.81
N GLN A 98 14.82 2.74 -4.51
CA GLN A 98 15.63 1.74 -5.18
C GLN A 98 14.87 1.17 -6.39
N ASN A 99 15.63 0.93 -7.47
CA ASN A 99 15.07 0.38 -8.70
C ASN A 99 14.47 -1.02 -8.44
N LYS A 100 13.20 -1.19 -8.76
CA LYS A 100 12.42 -2.44 -8.57
C LYS A 100 12.41 -2.98 -7.13
N TYR A 101 12.62 -2.11 -6.13
CA TYR A 101 12.55 -2.57 -4.74
C TYR A 101 11.12 -3.02 -4.39
N SER A 102 11.02 -4.27 -3.99
CA SER A 102 9.81 -4.88 -3.47
C SER A 102 9.94 -5.09 -1.97
N SER A 103 8.94 -4.68 -1.20
CA SER A 103 8.82 -4.97 0.22
C SER A 103 7.67 -5.95 0.46
N ASP A 104 7.67 -6.64 1.60
CA ASP A 104 6.57 -7.53 2.01
C ASP A 104 5.22 -6.80 2.01
N ARG A 105 5.26 -5.50 2.29
CA ARG A 105 4.06 -4.67 2.25
C ARG A 105 3.41 -4.63 0.88
N ILE A 106 4.18 -4.53 -0.21
CA ILE A 106 3.60 -4.45 -1.56
C ILE A 106 2.85 -5.73 -1.92
N SER A 107 3.40 -6.90 -1.53
CA SER A 107 2.76 -8.20 -1.77
C SER A 107 1.46 -8.34 -0.99
N SER A 108 1.47 -8.04 0.31
CA SER A 108 0.26 -8.12 1.14
C SER A 108 -0.83 -7.13 0.72
N LEU A 109 -0.47 -5.90 0.33
CA LEU A 109 -1.45 -4.90 -0.11
C LEU A 109 -2.14 -5.30 -1.42
N ILE A 110 -1.35 -5.65 -2.44
CA ILE A 110 -1.87 -6.07 -3.76
C ILE A 110 -2.53 -7.44 -3.65
N GLY A 111 -1.91 -8.37 -2.92
CA GLY A 111 -2.37 -9.74 -2.72
C GLY A 111 -3.73 -9.82 -2.01
N ASN A 112 -4.11 -8.82 -1.25
CA ASN A 112 -5.43 -8.72 -0.63
C ASN A 112 -6.43 -7.87 -1.43
N GLY A 113 -6.04 -7.36 -2.59
CA GLY A 113 -6.94 -6.69 -3.52
C GLY A 113 -7.25 -5.24 -3.17
N LEU A 114 -6.32 -4.52 -2.55
CA LEU A 114 -6.38 -3.08 -2.40
C LEU A 114 -5.89 -2.40 -3.68
N LEU A 115 -6.40 -1.20 -3.98
CA LEU A 115 -5.74 -0.32 -4.95
C LEU A 115 -4.50 0.30 -4.30
N VAL A 116 -3.32 0.05 -4.87
CA VAL A 116 -2.05 0.47 -4.28
C VAL A 116 -1.43 1.63 -5.04
N PHE A 117 -1.08 2.70 -4.29
CA PHE A 117 -0.32 3.84 -4.83
C PHE A 117 1.17 3.62 -4.64
N ILE A 118 1.92 3.74 -5.74
CA ILE A 118 3.38 3.52 -5.78
C ILE A 118 4.06 4.72 -6.42
N ASN A 119 5.16 5.19 -5.83
CA ASN A 119 5.93 6.27 -6.46
C ASN A 119 6.59 5.76 -7.75
N GLN A 120 6.47 6.51 -8.84
CA GLN A 120 7.01 6.12 -10.15
C GLN A 120 8.55 5.95 -10.16
N LYS A 121 9.27 6.59 -9.23
CA LYS A 121 10.72 6.45 -9.09
C LYS A 121 11.18 5.05 -8.71
N THR A 122 10.26 4.16 -8.28
CA THR A 122 10.55 2.76 -8.00
C THR A 122 10.79 1.92 -9.25
N ASN A 123 10.46 2.43 -10.44
CA ASN A 123 10.58 1.74 -11.73
C ASN A 123 9.87 0.36 -11.78
N PHE A 124 8.79 0.22 -11.02
CA PHE A 124 7.97 -0.99 -11.01
C PHE A 124 7.09 -1.15 -12.26
N GLN A 125 6.98 -0.14 -13.12
CA GLN A 125 6.12 -0.09 -14.29
C GLN A 125 6.39 -1.24 -15.29
N LYS A 126 7.62 -1.77 -15.30
CA LYS A 126 8.00 -2.92 -16.12
C LYS A 126 7.38 -4.24 -15.63
N ILE A 127 6.95 -4.30 -14.37
CA ILE A 127 6.41 -5.48 -13.71
C ILE A 127 4.90 -5.32 -13.50
N LEU A 128 4.51 -4.23 -12.85
CA LEU A 128 3.12 -3.85 -12.60
C LEU A 128 2.81 -2.59 -13.41
N THR A 129 1.90 -2.69 -14.36
CA THR A 129 1.52 -1.56 -15.22
C THR A 129 0.52 -0.64 -14.53
N ASN A 130 0.15 0.47 -15.17
CA ASN A 130 -0.94 1.35 -14.72
C ASN A 130 -2.33 0.67 -14.71
N LYS A 131 -2.42 -0.55 -15.25
CA LYS A 131 -3.64 -1.38 -15.15
C LYS A 131 -3.70 -2.17 -13.84
N ASP A 132 -2.56 -2.33 -13.15
CA ASP A 132 -2.41 -3.20 -11.99
C ASP A 132 -2.27 -2.42 -10.69
N VAL A 133 -1.70 -1.20 -10.75
CA VAL A 133 -1.47 -0.28 -9.61
C VAL A 133 -1.55 1.16 -10.07
N VAL A 134 -1.54 2.10 -9.15
CA VAL A 134 -1.55 3.53 -9.47
C VAL A 134 -0.20 4.16 -9.15
N TYR A 135 0.51 4.60 -10.18
CA TYR A 135 1.75 5.34 -10.00
C TYR A 135 1.49 6.83 -9.78
N TYR A 136 2.30 7.44 -8.91
CA TYR A 136 2.27 8.89 -8.70
C TYR A 136 3.68 9.49 -8.81
N LYS A 137 3.74 10.77 -9.24
CA LYS A 137 4.99 11.52 -9.45
C LYS A 137 5.43 12.30 -8.22
N ASN A 138 4.49 12.95 -7.57
CA ASN A 138 4.68 13.82 -6.42
C ASN A 138 3.41 13.85 -5.56
N LYS A 139 3.43 14.59 -4.43
CA LYS A 139 2.30 14.72 -3.50
C LYS A 139 1.03 15.22 -4.19
N LYS A 140 1.11 16.28 -5.00
CA LYS A 140 -0.04 16.87 -5.71
C LYS A 140 -0.72 15.85 -6.64
N ASP A 141 0.07 15.08 -7.39
CA ASP A 141 -0.43 14.02 -8.27
C ASP A 141 -1.06 12.87 -7.47
N LEU A 142 -0.45 12.48 -6.32
CA LEU A 142 -1.00 11.49 -5.42
C LEU A 142 -2.38 11.90 -4.88
N LEU A 143 -2.50 13.12 -4.35
CA LEU A 143 -3.76 13.65 -3.81
C LEU A 143 -4.87 13.67 -4.85
N LYS A 144 -4.57 14.12 -6.08
CA LYS A 144 -5.52 14.09 -7.20
C LYS A 144 -6.00 12.66 -7.48
N LYS A 145 -5.09 11.71 -7.52
CA LYS A 145 -5.41 10.29 -7.79
C LYS A 145 -6.19 9.64 -6.66
N ILE A 146 -5.85 9.92 -5.40
CA ILE A 146 -6.61 9.43 -4.24
C ILE A 146 -8.07 9.91 -4.34
N LYS A 147 -8.29 11.21 -4.53
CA LYS A 147 -9.64 11.78 -4.68
C LYS A 147 -10.39 11.13 -5.84
N PHE A 148 -9.75 11.00 -7.00
CA PHE A 148 -10.36 10.37 -8.18
C PHE A 148 -10.82 8.93 -7.91
N TYR A 149 -9.94 8.07 -7.37
CA TYR A 149 -10.27 6.66 -7.14
C TYR A 149 -11.20 6.43 -5.94
N ASN A 150 -11.28 7.36 -5.01
CA ASN A 150 -12.30 7.29 -3.96
C ASN A 150 -13.71 7.58 -4.51
N MET A 151 -13.83 8.54 -5.45
CA MET A 151 -15.09 8.89 -6.11
C MET A 151 -15.48 7.90 -7.22
N ASN A 152 -14.50 7.26 -7.86
CA ASN A 152 -14.71 6.35 -9.00
C ASN A 152 -14.48 4.89 -8.61
N GLU A 153 -15.43 4.31 -7.89
CA GLU A 153 -15.36 2.94 -7.39
C GLU A 153 -15.09 1.91 -8.49
N LYS A 154 -15.79 2.00 -9.63
CA LYS A 154 -15.62 1.06 -10.74
C LYS A 154 -14.17 1.06 -11.26
N ALA A 155 -13.56 2.24 -11.39
CA ALA A 155 -12.16 2.37 -11.82
C ALA A 155 -11.19 1.81 -10.77
N ARG A 156 -11.45 2.10 -9.48
CA ARG A 156 -10.67 1.56 -8.34
C ARG A 156 -10.69 0.04 -8.32
N VAL A 157 -11.88 -0.55 -8.36
CA VAL A 157 -12.10 -2.00 -8.33
C VAL A 157 -11.42 -2.68 -9.51
N LYS A 158 -11.53 -2.11 -10.72
CA LYS A 158 -10.90 -2.66 -11.93
C LYS A 158 -9.38 -2.80 -11.77
N ILE A 159 -8.70 -1.76 -11.30
CA ILE A 159 -7.24 -1.77 -11.10
C ILE A 159 -6.87 -2.72 -9.96
N ALA A 160 -7.55 -2.66 -8.83
CA ALA A 160 -7.28 -3.53 -7.68
C ALA A 160 -7.41 -5.01 -8.05
N LYS A 161 -8.46 -5.38 -8.79
CA LYS A 161 -8.67 -6.75 -9.29
C LYS A 161 -7.59 -7.18 -10.28
N SER A 162 -7.17 -6.30 -11.19
CA SER A 162 -6.08 -6.59 -12.13
C SER A 162 -4.77 -6.84 -11.40
N GLY A 163 -4.40 -5.97 -10.47
CA GLY A 163 -3.20 -6.12 -9.65
C GLY A 163 -3.20 -7.42 -8.85
N TYR A 164 -4.30 -7.72 -8.16
CA TYR A 164 -4.50 -8.97 -7.44
C TYR A 164 -4.27 -10.18 -8.34
N ASN A 165 -4.98 -10.27 -9.46
CA ASN A 165 -4.88 -11.41 -10.38
C ASN A 165 -3.46 -11.59 -10.91
N LYS A 166 -2.81 -10.50 -11.30
CA LYS A 166 -1.44 -10.56 -11.81
C LYS A 166 -0.44 -10.98 -10.73
N TYR A 167 -0.57 -10.47 -9.52
CA TYR A 167 0.33 -10.81 -8.41
C TYR A 167 0.19 -12.28 -8.03
N HIS A 168 -1.04 -12.77 -7.86
CA HIS A 168 -1.30 -14.18 -7.57
C HIS A 168 -0.89 -15.12 -8.70
N LYS A 169 -0.98 -14.69 -9.96
CA LYS A 169 -0.61 -15.52 -11.11
C LYS A 169 0.91 -15.67 -11.29
N PHE A 170 1.68 -14.59 -11.06
CA PHE A 170 3.10 -14.55 -11.41
C PHE A 170 4.05 -14.41 -10.23
N MET A 171 3.55 -13.98 -9.08
CA MET A 171 4.36 -13.66 -7.88
C MET A 171 3.84 -14.41 -6.64
N ASN A 172 3.28 -15.60 -6.85
CA ASN A 172 2.81 -16.45 -5.77
C ASN A 172 3.99 -17.28 -5.20
N ASN A 173 4.00 -17.52 -3.89
CA ASN A 173 5.02 -18.30 -3.20
C ASN A 173 5.22 -19.69 -3.83
N LYS A 174 4.14 -20.38 -4.25
CA LYS A 174 4.18 -21.69 -4.90
C LYS A 174 4.87 -21.69 -6.27
N ILE A 175 4.99 -20.53 -6.91
CA ILE A 175 5.64 -20.37 -8.22
C ILE A 175 7.10 -19.97 -8.03
N ILE A 176 7.38 -19.10 -7.07
CA ILE A 176 8.73 -18.56 -6.84
C ILE A 176 9.62 -19.57 -6.11
N SER A 177 9.04 -20.50 -5.35
CA SER A 177 9.77 -21.56 -4.64
C SER A 177 10.11 -22.80 -5.50
N LYS A 178 9.71 -22.82 -6.75
CA LYS A 178 10.08 -23.84 -7.76
C LYS A 178 11.31 -23.40 -8.54
#